data_247a2d3d0c157f69bf5e72564acdd5ec
#
_entry.id   247a2d3d0c157f69bf5e72564acdd5ec
#
_cell.length_a   1.000
_cell.length_b   1.000
_cell.length_c   1.000
_cell.angle_alpha   90.00
_cell.angle_beta   90.00
_cell.angle_gamma   90.00
#
_symmetry.space_group_name_H-M   'P 1'
#
loop_
_entity.id
_entity.type
_entity.pdbx_description
1 polymer ?
#
loop_
_entity_poly.entity_id
_entity_poly.type
_entity_poly.pdbx_seq_one_letter_code
_entity_poly.pdbx_strand_id
1 'polypeptide(L)'
;MATHFARGILNTREPLSTRLSAACHQSARLLPEYRQARFRASRSLLAELLFMLYGISELPEIINEANGRPVFSDRQLPRFSIAYTGNIVGVALKGRLRQG
;
A
#
# COMPACT_ATOMS: atom_id res chain seq x y z
N MET A 1 -7.51 1.95 19.43
CA MET A 1 -7.16 1.82 18.01
C MET A 1 -6.21 2.93 17.61
N ALA A 2 -5.15 2.59 16.92
CA ALA A 2 -4.20 3.57 16.44
C ALA A 2 -4.34 3.73 14.94
N THR A 3 -4.16 4.95 14.46
CA THR A 3 -4.11 5.24 13.04
C THR A 3 -2.72 5.79 12.73
N HIS A 4 -2.06 5.16 11.76
CA HIS A 4 -0.73 5.54 11.35
C HIS A 4 -0.79 6.07 9.92
N PHE A 5 -0.05 7.13 9.66
CA PHE A 5 -0.04 7.77 8.36
C PHE A 5 1.37 7.80 7.79
N ALA A 6 1.47 7.59 6.50
CA ALA A 6 2.70 7.81 5.76
C ALA A 6 2.37 8.64 4.53
N ARG A 7 3.29 9.54 4.17
CA ARG A 7 3.16 10.35 2.97
C ARG A 7 4.42 10.26 2.15
N GLY A 8 4.26 10.29 0.85
CA GLY A 8 5.38 10.31 -0.07
C GLY A 8 5.07 11.21 -1.24
N ILE A 9 6.11 11.68 -1.90
CA ILE A 9 5.98 12.49 -3.10
C ILE A 9 6.16 11.56 -4.29
N LEU A 10 5.28 11.72 -5.29
CA LEU A 10 5.43 10.99 -6.53
C LEU A 10 6.68 11.49 -7.24
N ASN A 11 7.75 10.74 -7.10
CA ASN A 11 9.01 11.07 -7.69
C ASN A 11 9.52 9.83 -8.40
N THR A 12 9.66 9.94 -9.72
CA THR A 12 10.12 8.82 -10.53
C THR A 12 11.57 8.42 -10.25
N ARG A 13 12.30 9.24 -9.51
CA ARG A 13 13.70 8.97 -9.16
C ARG A 13 13.87 8.23 -7.86
N GLU A 14 12.84 8.18 -7.03
CA GLU A 14 12.95 7.45 -5.77
C GLU A 14 12.77 5.96 -6.02
N PRO A 15 13.64 5.13 -5.45
CA PRO A 15 13.48 3.69 -5.60
C PRO A 15 12.23 3.22 -4.86
N LEU A 16 11.54 2.27 -5.47
CA LEU A 16 10.41 1.62 -4.84
C LEU A 16 10.90 0.66 -3.76
N SER A 17 10.02 0.37 -2.81
CA SER A 17 10.31 -0.61 -1.79
C SER A 17 10.61 -1.97 -2.42
N THR A 18 11.63 -2.66 -1.91
CA THR A 18 11.92 -4.03 -2.33
C THR A 18 10.96 -5.04 -1.73
N ARG A 19 10.03 -4.57 -0.89
CA ARG A 19 9.05 -5.43 -0.22
C ARG A 19 7.78 -5.65 -1.02
N LEU A 20 7.73 -5.11 -2.24
CA LEU A 20 6.59 -5.33 -3.13
C LEU A 20 6.66 -6.74 -3.71
N SER A 21 5.50 -7.42 -3.71
CA SER A 21 5.42 -8.77 -4.25
C SER A 21 5.42 -8.76 -5.77
N ALA A 22 5.71 -9.92 -6.37
CA ALA A 22 5.60 -10.07 -7.81
C ALA A 22 4.17 -9.82 -8.29
N ALA A 23 3.18 -10.24 -7.52
CA ALA A 23 1.78 -10.01 -7.86
C ALA A 23 1.46 -8.52 -7.91
N CYS A 24 2.06 -7.72 -7.02
CA CYS A 24 1.89 -6.28 -7.03
C CYS A 24 2.42 -5.67 -8.33
N HIS A 25 3.61 -6.07 -8.75
CA HIS A 25 4.19 -5.58 -10.00
C HIS A 25 3.37 -5.99 -11.21
N GLN A 26 2.84 -7.21 -11.22
CA GLN A 26 1.98 -7.67 -12.30
C GLN A 26 0.70 -6.85 -12.38
N SER A 27 0.08 -6.57 -11.23
CA SER A 27 -1.12 -5.74 -11.20
C SER A 27 -0.85 -4.34 -11.71
N ALA A 28 0.32 -3.77 -11.39
CA ALA A 28 0.70 -2.45 -11.88
C ALA A 28 0.80 -2.43 -13.40
N ARG A 29 1.32 -3.47 -14.00
CA ARG A 29 1.50 -3.54 -15.46
C ARG A 29 0.19 -3.54 -16.22
N LEU A 30 -0.91 -3.94 -15.58
CA LEU A 30 -2.23 -3.95 -16.21
C LEU A 30 -2.88 -2.57 -16.23
N LEU A 31 -2.31 -1.61 -15.51
CA LEU A 31 -2.85 -0.26 -15.46
C LEU A 31 -2.26 0.61 -16.57
N PRO A 32 -3.00 1.66 -16.99
CA PRO A 32 -2.42 2.67 -17.87
C PRO A 32 -1.14 3.24 -17.27
N GLU A 33 -0.19 3.61 -18.13
CA GLU A 33 1.12 4.03 -17.68
C GLU A 33 1.06 5.16 -16.65
N TYR A 34 0.19 6.13 -16.86
CA TYR A 34 0.07 7.27 -15.95
C TYR A 34 -0.43 6.87 -14.55
N ARG A 35 -1.07 5.72 -14.42
CA ARG A 35 -1.55 5.24 -13.12
C ARG A 35 -0.55 4.31 -12.44
N GLN A 36 0.39 3.76 -13.20
CA GLN A 36 1.35 2.80 -12.64
C GLN A 36 2.23 3.42 -11.56
N ALA A 37 2.68 4.66 -11.78
CA ALA A 37 3.54 5.34 -10.81
C ALA A 37 2.82 5.54 -9.47
N ARG A 38 1.57 5.98 -9.51
CA ARG A 38 0.77 6.17 -8.30
C ARG A 38 0.51 4.85 -7.60
N PHE A 39 0.18 3.83 -8.38
CA PHE A 39 -0.09 2.50 -7.85
C PHE A 39 1.13 1.98 -7.09
N ARG A 40 2.30 1.99 -7.74
CA ARG A 40 3.51 1.47 -7.13
C ARG A 40 3.94 2.30 -5.93
N ALA A 41 3.83 3.62 -6.01
CA ALA A 41 4.21 4.49 -4.91
C ALA A 41 3.36 4.25 -3.68
N SER A 42 2.04 4.11 -3.85
CA SER A 42 1.14 3.87 -2.73
C SER A 42 1.43 2.52 -2.07
N ARG A 43 1.66 1.48 -2.89
CA ARG A 43 1.97 0.15 -2.35
C ARG A 43 3.33 0.11 -1.68
N SER A 44 4.28 0.87 -2.21
CA SER A 44 5.61 0.97 -1.61
C SER A 44 5.53 1.60 -0.21
N LEU A 45 4.79 2.70 -0.07
CA LEU A 45 4.57 3.32 1.24
C LEU A 45 3.90 2.36 2.20
N LEU A 46 2.87 1.67 1.73
CA LEU A 46 2.13 0.73 2.56
C LEU A 46 3.03 -0.42 3.01
N ALA A 47 3.85 -0.95 2.11
CA ALA A 47 4.76 -2.04 2.45
C ALA A 47 5.78 -1.62 3.51
N GLU A 48 6.35 -0.42 3.38
CA GLU A 48 7.31 0.07 4.35
C GLU A 48 6.66 0.35 5.70
N LEU A 49 5.46 0.89 5.70
CA LEU A 49 4.73 1.16 6.93
C LEU A 49 4.41 -0.14 7.68
N LEU A 50 3.98 -1.16 6.95
CA LEU A 50 3.71 -2.47 7.54
C LEU A 50 4.98 -3.10 8.12
N PHE A 51 6.09 -2.95 7.43
CA PHE A 51 7.36 -3.46 7.94
C PHE A 51 7.77 -2.74 9.23
N MET A 52 7.68 -1.42 9.23
CA MET A 52 8.08 -0.63 10.39
C MET A 52 7.22 -0.88 11.60
N LEU A 53 5.93 -1.04 11.41
CA LEU A 53 4.99 -1.16 12.52
C LEU A 53 4.78 -2.60 12.97
N TYR A 54 4.84 -3.56 12.05
CA TYR A 54 4.45 -4.94 12.34
C TYR A 54 5.49 -5.96 11.93
N GLY A 55 6.58 -5.54 11.33
CA GLY A 55 7.63 -6.47 10.90
C GLY A 55 7.24 -7.35 9.73
N ILE A 56 6.20 -6.96 8.98
CA ILE A 56 5.78 -7.71 7.80
C ILE A 56 6.76 -7.46 6.67
N SER A 57 7.44 -8.51 6.21
CA SER A 57 8.58 -8.37 5.30
C SER A 57 8.19 -8.18 3.84
N GLU A 58 6.98 -8.58 3.45
CA GLU A 58 6.51 -8.44 2.07
C GLU A 58 5.07 -7.96 2.10
N LEU A 59 4.71 -7.11 1.14
CA LEU A 59 3.35 -6.58 1.04
C LEU A 59 2.36 -7.73 0.88
N PRO A 60 1.37 -7.86 1.80
CA PRO A 60 0.38 -8.93 1.69
C PRO A 60 -0.53 -8.74 0.47
N GLU A 61 -1.21 -9.81 0.12
CA GLU A 61 -2.13 -9.78 -1.01
C GLU A 61 -3.24 -8.75 -0.82
N ILE A 62 -3.49 -7.96 -1.85
CA ILE A 62 -4.53 -6.96 -1.88
C ILE A 62 -5.55 -7.37 -2.94
N ILE A 63 -6.81 -7.35 -2.56
CA ILE A 63 -7.92 -7.62 -3.47
C ILE A 63 -8.82 -6.39 -3.54
N ASN A 64 -9.68 -6.35 -4.54
CA ASN A 64 -10.66 -5.26 -4.66
C ASN A 64 -12.03 -5.76 -4.21
N GLU A 65 -12.69 -4.96 -3.37
CA GLU A 65 -14.06 -5.22 -3.02
C GLU A 65 -14.99 -4.91 -4.20
N ALA A 66 -16.26 -5.29 -4.07
CA ALA A 66 -17.25 -5.07 -5.12
C ALA A 66 -17.35 -3.60 -5.55
N ASN A 67 -17.11 -2.68 -4.63
CA ASN A 67 -17.12 -1.23 -4.91
C ASN A 67 -15.78 -0.74 -5.49
N GLY A 68 -14.84 -1.63 -5.75
CA GLY A 68 -13.53 -1.28 -6.28
C GLY A 68 -12.49 -0.87 -5.25
N ARG A 69 -12.84 -0.87 -3.97
CA ARG A 69 -11.92 -0.45 -2.91
C ARG A 69 -10.87 -1.53 -2.65
N PRO A 70 -9.57 -1.18 -2.63
CA PRO A 70 -8.54 -2.16 -2.32
C PRO A 70 -8.52 -2.47 -0.82
N VAL A 71 -8.41 -3.76 -0.50
CA VAL A 71 -8.32 -4.24 0.88
C VAL A 71 -7.37 -5.43 0.92
N PHE A 72 -6.83 -5.71 2.10
CA PHE A 72 -6.07 -6.95 2.27
C PHE A 72 -7.01 -8.15 2.21
N SER A 73 -6.57 -9.21 1.54
CA SER A 73 -7.35 -10.45 1.52
C SER A 73 -7.42 -11.09 2.91
N ASP A 74 -6.40 -10.87 3.73
CA ASP A 74 -6.38 -11.35 5.12
C ASP A 74 -7.05 -10.31 6.00
N ARG A 75 -8.22 -10.65 6.53
CA ARG A 75 -9.02 -9.74 7.35
C ARG A 75 -8.46 -9.50 8.73
N GLN A 76 -7.46 -10.27 9.15
CA GLN A 76 -6.79 -10.05 10.43
C GLN A 76 -5.79 -8.90 10.36
N LEU A 77 -5.43 -8.49 9.17
CA LEU A 77 -4.52 -7.37 8.98
C LEU A 77 -5.24 -6.04 9.19
N PRO A 78 -4.50 -4.99 9.56
CA PRO A 78 -5.10 -3.66 9.68
C PRO A 78 -5.72 -3.19 8.37
N ARG A 79 -6.69 -2.32 8.48
CA ARG A 79 -7.29 -1.68 7.30
C ARG A 79 -6.41 -0.54 6.84
N PHE A 80 -6.43 -0.29 5.54
CA PHE A 80 -5.67 0.81 4.99
C PHE A 80 -6.53 1.64 4.06
N SER A 81 -6.12 2.87 3.85
CA SER A 81 -6.70 3.74 2.84
C SER A 81 -5.58 4.48 2.14
N ILE A 82 -5.83 4.85 0.89
CA ILE A 82 -4.85 5.52 0.04
C ILE A 82 -5.52 6.76 -0.53
N ALA A 83 -4.80 7.87 -0.49
CA ALA A 83 -5.27 9.13 -1.05
C ALA A 83 -4.17 9.76 -1.90
N TYR A 84 -4.58 10.48 -2.92
CA TYR A 84 -3.67 11.20 -3.79
C TYR A 84 -4.09 12.66 -3.84
N THR A 85 -3.12 13.55 -3.71
CA THR A 85 -3.35 15.00 -3.87
C THR A 85 -2.18 15.57 -4.62
N GLY A 86 -2.41 15.90 -5.91
CA GLY A 86 -1.32 16.35 -6.76
C GLY A 86 -0.22 15.30 -6.84
N ASN A 87 0.98 15.67 -6.40
CA ASN A 87 2.13 14.76 -6.38
C ASN A 87 2.29 14.02 -5.06
N ILE A 88 1.36 14.18 -4.14
CA ILE A 88 1.48 13.60 -2.82
C ILE A 88 0.62 12.35 -2.75
N VAL A 89 1.22 11.26 -2.27
CA VAL A 89 0.53 10.01 -1.99
C VAL A 89 0.47 9.86 -0.48
N GLY A 90 -0.73 9.63 0.05
CA GLY A 90 -0.92 9.37 1.46
C GLY A 90 -1.45 7.96 1.68
N VAL A 91 -0.93 7.30 2.69
CA VAL A 91 -1.41 5.99 3.11
C VAL A 91 -1.72 6.07 4.59
N ALA A 92 -2.91 5.60 4.95
CA ALA A 92 -3.30 5.48 6.36
C ALA A 92 -3.50 4.01 6.68
N LEU A 93 -2.97 3.59 7.80
CA LEU A 93 -3.11 2.23 8.30
C LEU A 93 -3.90 2.31 9.60
N LYS A 94 -5.07 1.71 9.61
CA LYS A 94 -6.00 1.82 10.74
C LYS A 94 -6.36 0.44 11.23
N GLY A 95 -6.23 0.26 12.53
CA GLY A 95 -6.59 -0.99 13.13
C GLY A 95 -5.56 -1.40 14.16
N ARG A 96 -5.69 -2.61 14.62
CA ARG A 96 -4.81 -3.17 15.63
C ARG A 96 -4.37 -4.55 15.20
N LEU A 97 -3.13 -4.85 15.52
CA LEU A 97 -2.70 -6.22 15.46
C LEU A 97 -3.47 -7.02 16.49
N ARG A 98 -4.04 -8.09 16.05
CA ARG A 98 -4.61 -9.02 16.97
C ARG A 98 -3.50 -9.63 17.79
N GLN A 99 -3.57 -9.40 19.07
CA GLN A 99 -2.71 -10.12 19.98
C GLN A 99 -3.37 -11.43 20.29
N GLY A 100 -2.68 -12.44 19.93
CA GLY A 100 -3.08 -13.80 19.91
C GLY A 100 -3.77 -14.38 21.06
#